data_91404cc440b55e325dfce9d78189d1b9
#
_entry.id   91404cc440b55e325dfce9d78189d1b9
#
_cell.length_a   1.000
_cell.length_b   1.000
_cell.length_c   1.000
_cell.angle_alpha   90.00
_cell.angle_beta   90.00
_cell.angle_gamma   90.00
#
_symmetry.space_group_name_H-M   'P 1'
#
loop_
_entity.id
_entity.type
_entity.pdbx_description
1 polymer ?
#
loop_
_entity_poly.entity_id
_entity_poly.type
_entity_poly.pdbx_seq_one_letter_code
_entity_poly.pdbx_strand_id
1 'polypeptide(L)'
;TDRSRGLGDVYKRQALDSAEELYKTCQVVSLHIPATAETKNSINYALLKDMPKGAMLVNTARKEVINEAELIKLMEDRADFKYMTDIMPTANAEFAEKFAGRYFSTPKKMGAQTAEANINAGIAAAQQIVGFLKDGCEKFRVNK
;
A
#
# COMPACT_ATOMS: atom_id res chain seq x y z
N THR A 1 10.74 4.78 2.57
CA THR A 1 11.72 4.51 2.58
C THR A 1 12.50 3.75 3.66
N ASP A 2 13.02 4.26 4.73
CA ASP A 2 14.08 3.60 5.51
C ASP A 2 13.63 2.58 6.60
N ARG A 3 12.37 2.19 6.65
CA ARG A 3 11.83 1.34 7.73
C ARG A 3 12.00 -0.18 7.56
N SER A 4 12.61 -0.64 6.47
CA SER A 4 12.76 -2.09 6.21
C SER A 4 14.21 -2.56 6.22
N ARG A 5 15.09 -1.92 6.97
CA ARG A 5 16.52 -2.27 7.05
C ARG A 5 16.83 -3.64 7.70
N GLY A 6 15.87 -4.32 8.32
CA GLY A 6 16.13 -5.56 9.05
C GLY A 6 16.31 -6.83 8.20
N LEU A 7 15.96 -6.82 6.92
CA LEU A 7 16.08 -7.99 6.01
C LEU A 7 16.88 -7.67 4.75
N GLY A 8 17.63 -6.56 4.74
CA GLY A 8 18.27 -5.98 3.55
C GLY A 8 19.43 -6.76 2.96
N ASP A 9 20.07 -7.63 3.72
CA ASP A 9 21.33 -8.27 3.30
C ASP A 9 21.12 -9.50 2.41
N VAL A 10 19.90 -10.03 2.32
CA VAL A 10 19.62 -11.26 1.57
C VAL A 10 19.22 -10.96 0.11
N TYR A 11 18.67 -9.79 -0.18
CA TYR A 11 18.22 -9.41 -1.52
C TYR A 11 18.72 -8.02 -1.91
N LYS A 12 19.19 -7.88 -3.14
CA LYS A 12 19.58 -6.58 -3.72
C LYS A 12 18.36 -5.64 -3.75
N ARG A 13 18.24 -4.79 -2.75
CA ARG A 13 17.25 -3.72 -2.73
C ARG A 13 17.87 -2.48 -3.35
N GLN A 14 17.19 -1.91 -4.32
CA GLN A 14 17.58 -0.67 -4.96
C GLN A 14 16.52 0.38 -4.67
N ALA A 15 16.95 1.56 -4.23
CA ALA A 15 16.12 2.74 -4.29
C ALA A 15 16.20 3.28 -5.72
N LEU A 16 15.07 3.64 -6.30
CA LEU A 16 14.98 4.33 -7.57
C LEU A 16 14.84 5.84 -7.33
N ASP A 17 15.33 6.64 -8.25
CA ASP A 17 15.43 8.09 -8.05
C ASP A 17 14.07 8.80 -8.17
N SER A 18 13.10 8.18 -8.83
CA SER A 18 11.76 8.74 -8.97
C SER A 18 10.66 7.68 -8.98
N ALA A 19 9.42 8.13 -8.71
CA ALA A 19 8.25 7.27 -8.82
C ALA A 19 8.03 6.83 -10.27
N GLU A 20 8.26 7.71 -11.25
CA GLU A 20 8.11 7.42 -12.67
C GLU A 20 9.04 6.28 -13.10
N GLU A 21 10.29 6.28 -12.64
CA GLU A 21 11.24 5.22 -12.92
C GLU A 21 10.81 3.90 -12.30
N LEU A 22 10.29 3.92 -11.05
CA LEU A 22 9.75 2.74 -10.39
C LEU A 22 8.63 2.10 -11.23
N TYR A 23 7.66 2.90 -11.67
CA TYR A 23 6.54 2.39 -12.44
C TYR A 23 6.93 1.90 -13.84
N LYS A 24 7.91 2.53 -14.49
CA LYS A 24 8.44 2.07 -15.80
C LYS A 24 9.23 0.77 -15.70
N THR A 25 9.85 0.51 -14.56
CA THR A 25 10.80 -0.61 -14.40
C THR A 25 10.14 -1.83 -13.76
N CYS A 26 9.23 -1.62 -12.79
CA CYS A 26 8.69 -2.69 -11.98
C CYS A 26 7.41 -3.28 -12.58
N GLN A 27 7.37 -4.60 -12.74
CA GLN A 27 6.18 -5.31 -13.18
C GLN A 27 5.12 -5.41 -12.08
N VAL A 28 5.53 -5.43 -10.81
CA VAL A 28 4.62 -5.45 -9.65
C VAL A 28 4.95 -4.27 -8.75
N VAL A 29 3.97 -3.40 -8.50
CA VAL A 29 4.12 -2.27 -7.59
C VAL A 29 3.11 -2.39 -6.46
N SER A 30 3.60 -2.34 -5.21
CA SER A 30 2.78 -2.35 -4.00
C SER A 30 2.80 -0.98 -3.33
N LEU A 31 1.62 -0.44 -3.06
CA LEU A 31 1.45 0.89 -2.46
C LEU A 31 1.49 0.80 -0.93
N HIS A 32 2.34 1.64 -0.32
CA HIS A 32 2.49 1.77 1.14
C HIS A 32 2.54 3.24 1.59
N ILE A 33 1.96 4.14 0.81
CA ILE A 33 1.96 5.58 1.06
C ILE A 33 0.72 6.01 1.85
N PRO A 34 0.82 6.97 2.78
CA PRO A 34 -0.32 7.54 3.48
C PRO A 34 -1.18 8.38 2.53
N ALA A 35 -2.46 8.56 2.86
CA ALA A 35 -3.33 9.51 2.17
C ALA A 35 -3.09 10.92 2.76
N THR A 36 -2.43 11.77 2.00
CA THR A 36 -2.19 13.18 2.30
C THR A 36 -2.76 14.04 1.17
N ALA A 37 -2.75 15.36 1.33
CA ALA A 37 -3.14 16.27 0.24
C ALA A 37 -2.30 16.07 -1.03
N GLU A 38 -1.02 15.72 -0.87
CA GLU A 38 -0.08 15.51 -1.97
C GLU A 38 -0.23 14.13 -2.64
N THR A 39 -0.54 13.09 -1.85
CA THR A 39 -0.64 11.72 -2.35
C THR A 39 -2.03 11.35 -2.83
N LYS A 40 -3.04 12.16 -2.53
CA LYS A 40 -4.41 11.95 -3.01
C LYS A 40 -4.45 11.98 -4.53
N ASN A 41 -5.01 10.91 -5.14
CA ASN A 41 -5.10 10.73 -6.59
C ASN A 41 -3.73 10.80 -7.33
N SER A 42 -2.61 10.62 -6.60
CA SER A 42 -1.27 10.66 -7.21
C SER A 42 -1.02 9.44 -8.11
N ILE A 43 -1.66 8.33 -7.83
CA ILE A 43 -1.60 7.14 -8.66
C ILE A 43 -2.66 7.25 -9.74
N ASN A 44 -2.23 7.64 -10.92
CA ASN A 44 -3.08 8.06 -12.04
C ASN A 44 -2.70 7.34 -13.34
N TYR A 45 -3.46 7.59 -14.40
CA TYR A 45 -3.23 7.00 -15.72
C TYR A 45 -1.83 7.30 -16.26
N ALA A 46 -1.37 8.55 -16.15
CA ALA A 46 -0.09 8.97 -16.70
C ALA A 46 1.09 8.19 -16.08
N LEU A 47 1.00 7.89 -14.79
CA LEU A 47 2.02 7.12 -14.06
C LEU A 47 1.95 5.62 -14.39
N LEU A 48 0.75 5.07 -14.53
CA LEU A 48 0.55 3.62 -14.68
C LEU A 48 0.66 3.12 -16.12
N LYS A 49 0.43 3.98 -17.12
CA LYS A 49 0.44 3.59 -18.55
C LYS A 49 1.75 3.01 -19.02
N ASP A 50 2.85 3.50 -18.46
CA ASP A 50 4.22 3.14 -18.84
C ASP A 50 4.75 1.89 -18.09
N MET A 51 3.95 1.27 -17.23
CA MET A 51 4.33 0.03 -16.55
C MET A 51 4.55 -1.11 -17.56
N PRO A 52 5.47 -2.06 -17.28
CA PRO A 52 5.74 -3.21 -18.12
C PRO A 52 4.50 -4.01 -18.50
N LYS A 53 4.59 -4.79 -19.58
CA LYS A 53 3.49 -5.68 -19.99
C LYS A 53 3.20 -6.72 -18.91
N GLY A 54 1.91 -6.96 -18.64
CA GLY A 54 1.45 -7.87 -17.58
C GLY A 54 1.58 -7.29 -16.17
N ALA A 55 1.71 -5.97 -16.05
CA ALA A 55 1.91 -5.31 -14.77
C ALA A 55 0.76 -5.50 -13.80
N MET A 56 1.10 -5.44 -12.52
CA MET A 56 0.18 -5.59 -11.40
C MET A 56 0.37 -4.44 -10.40
N LEU A 57 -0.73 -3.77 -10.08
CA LEU A 57 -0.80 -2.81 -8.97
C LEU A 57 -1.44 -3.46 -7.75
N VAL A 58 -0.79 -3.36 -6.60
CA VAL A 58 -1.29 -3.86 -5.31
C VAL A 58 -1.50 -2.68 -4.36
N ASN A 59 -2.71 -2.48 -3.87
CA ASN A 59 -3.01 -1.42 -2.91
C ASN A 59 -3.46 -1.98 -1.56
N THR A 60 -2.56 -1.93 -0.59
CA THR A 60 -2.84 -2.22 0.82
C THR A 60 -2.70 -0.97 1.70
N ALA A 61 -2.59 0.20 1.09
CA ALA A 61 -2.39 1.48 1.77
C ALA A 61 -3.71 2.21 2.05
N ARG A 62 -4.20 2.99 1.08
CA ARG A 62 -5.44 3.78 1.18
C ARG A 62 -6.08 3.88 -0.22
N LYS A 63 -7.42 3.88 -0.30
CA LYS A 63 -8.14 4.03 -1.57
C LYS A 63 -7.94 5.42 -2.19
N GLU A 64 -7.83 6.43 -1.35
CA GLU A 64 -7.74 7.83 -1.75
C GLU A 64 -6.46 8.17 -2.54
N VAL A 65 -5.43 7.33 -2.49
CA VAL A 65 -4.19 7.57 -3.23
C VAL A 65 -4.33 7.29 -4.72
N ILE A 66 -5.33 6.48 -5.10
CA ILE A 66 -5.59 6.10 -6.49
C ILE A 66 -6.70 6.98 -7.08
N ASN A 67 -6.48 7.46 -8.31
CA ASN A 67 -7.53 7.99 -9.15
C ASN A 67 -8.29 6.82 -9.79
N GLU A 68 -9.41 6.41 -9.17
CA GLU A 68 -10.15 5.21 -9.57
C GLU A 68 -10.70 5.32 -11.01
N ALA A 69 -11.16 6.51 -11.43
CA ALA A 69 -11.67 6.72 -12.78
C ALA A 69 -10.58 6.55 -13.84
N GLU A 70 -9.38 7.05 -13.57
CA GLU A 70 -8.23 6.89 -14.45
C GLU A 70 -7.67 5.47 -14.44
N LEU A 71 -7.75 4.76 -13.31
CA LEU A 71 -7.38 3.35 -13.23
C LEU A 71 -8.35 2.48 -14.04
N ILE A 72 -9.66 2.76 -14.01
CA ILE A 72 -10.66 2.08 -14.84
C ILE A 72 -10.30 2.26 -16.31
N LYS A 73 -10.07 3.50 -16.74
CA LYS A 73 -9.67 3.80 -18.11
C LYS A 73 -8.41 3.06 -18.52
N LEU A 74 -7.40 3.03 -17.65
CA LEU A 74 -6.17 2.28 -17.91
C LEU A 74 -6.43 0.79 -18.11
N MET A 75 -7.27 0.19 -17.28
CA MET A 75 -7.60 -1.24 -17.36
C MET A 75 -8.48 -1.58 -18.57
N GLU A 76 -9.23 -0.61 -19.11
CA GLU A 76 -9.93 -0.72 -20.40
C GLU A 76 -8.92 -0.70 -21.56
N ASP A 77 -7.95 0.21 -21.53
CA ASP A 77 -6.92 0.35 -22.57
C ASP A 77 -5.87 -0.78 -22.53
N ARG A 78 -5.63 -1.34 -21.34
CA ARG A 78 -4.61 -2.36 -21.09
C ARG A 78 -5.23 -3.66 -20.56
N ALA A 79 -5.54 -4.57 -21.46
CA ALA A 79 -6.11 -5.88 -21.11
C ALA A 79 -5.17 -6.80 -20.30
N ASP A 80 -3.88 -6.48 -20.28
CA ASP A 80 -2.83 -7.20 -19.54
C ASP A 80 -2.66 -6.72 -18.09
N PHE A 81 -3.18 -5.54 -17.75
CA PHE A 81 -3.01 -4.92 -16.44
C PHE A 81 -3.90 -5.56 -15.38
N LYS A 82 -3.35 -5.74 -14.16
CA LYS A 82 -4.05 -6.33 -13.01
C LYS A 82 -4.07 -5.38 -11.83
N TYR A 83 -5.17 -5.37 -11.09
CA TYR A 83 -5.31 -4.60 -9.86
C TYR A 83 -5.79 -5.46 -8.70
N MET A 84 -5.05 -5.43 -7.60
CA MET A 84 -5.38 -6.14 -6.36
C MET A 84 -5.41 -5.16 -5.19
N THR A 85 -6.39 -5.33 -4.28
CA THR A 85 -6.50 -4.45 -3.12
C THR A 85 -7.10 -5.17 -1.91
N ASP A 86 -6.71 -4.77 -0.69
CA ASP A 86 -7.36 -5.15 0.56
C ASP A 86 -8.30 -4.05 1.09
N ILE A 87 -8.40 -2.95 0.35
CA ILE A 87 -9.29 -1.82 0.66
C ILE A 87 -10.28 -1.68 -0.49
N MET A 88 -11.54 -1.94 -0.21
CA MET A 88 -12.60 -1.86 -1.22
C MET A 88 -12.65 -0.46 -1.85
N PRO A 89 -12.43 -0.34 -3.18
CA PRO A 89 -12.57 0.91 -3.88
C PRO A 89 -14.01 1.42 -3.87
N THR A 90 -14.19 2.69 -4.13
CA THR A 90 -15.54 3.28 -4.27
C THR A 90 -16.27 2.68 -5.47
N ALA A 91 -15.55 2.49 -6.59
CA ALA A 91 -16.06 1.89 -7.83
C ALA A 91 -15.95 0.35 -7.85
N ASN A 92 -15.99 -0.34 -6.68
CA ASN A 92 -15.78 -1.79 -6.59
C ASN A 92 -16.70 -2.60 -7.51
N ALA A 93 -17.97 -2.25 -7.61
CA ALA A 93 -18.93 -2.96 -8.47
C ALA A 93 -18.50 -2.89 -9.95
N GLU A 94 -18.11 -1.72 -10.42
CA GLU A 94 -17.64 -1.50 -11.78
C GLU A 94 -16.35 -2.27 -12.08
N PHE A 95 -15.38 -2.25 -11.15
CA PHE A 95 -14.17 -3.05 -11.28
C PHE A 95 -14.46 -4.55 -11.37
N ALA A 96 -15.35 -5.07 -10.52
CA ALA A 96 -15.69 -6.48 -10.50
C ALA A 96 -16.42 -6.93 -11.77
N GLU A 97 -17.31 -6.10 -12.31
CA GLU A 97 -18.06 -6.37 -13.53
C GLU A 97 -17.18 -6.33 -14.78
N LYS A 98 -16.42 -5.22 -14.96
CA LYS A 98 -15.66 -4.98 -16.18
C LYS A 98 -14.36 -5.78 -16.26
N PHE A 99 -13.74 -6.10 -15.10
CA PHE A 99 -12.37 -6.64 -15.06
C PHE A 99 -12.28 -7.99 -14.36
N ALA A 100 -13.29 -8.85 -14.51
CA ALA A 100 -13.27 -10.19 -13.97
C ALA A 100 -11.97 -10.94 -14.36
N GLY A 101 -11.31 -11.56 -13.37
CA GLY A 101 -10.02 -12.26 -13.54
C GLY A 101 -8.78 -11.34 -13.57
N ARG A 102 -8.95 -10.03 -13.60
CA ARG A 102 -7.86 -9.04 -13.56
C ARG A 102 -7.96 -8.09 -12.36
N TYR A 103 -9.08 -8.09 -11.67
CA TYR A 103 -9.35 -7.35 -10.46
C TYR A 103 -9.66 -8.30 -9.30
N PHE A 104 -9.13 -7.97 -8.13
CA PHE A 104 -9.45 -8.65 -6.88
C PHE A 104 -9.45 -7.65 -5.72
N SER A 105 -10.52 -7.71 -4.91
CA SER A 105 -10.60 -6.98 -3.64
C SER A 105 -11.01 -7.93 -2.53
N THR A 106 -10.35 -7.84 -1.37
CA THR A 106 -10.83 -8.56 -0.19
C THR A 106 -12.13 -7.93 0.32
N PRO A 107 -13.07 -8.72 0.89
CA PRO A 107 -14.33 -8.19 1.42
C PRO A 107 -14.15 -7.22 2.58
N LYS A 108 -13.05 -7.37 3.31
CA LYS A 108 -12.66 -6.53 4.46
C LYS A 108 -11.16 -6.32 4.45
N LYS A 109 -10.73 -5.15 4.93
CA LYS A 109 -9.34 -4.94 5.25
C LYS A 109 -8.90 -5.92 6.33
N MET A 110 -7.99 -6.82 6.02
CA MET A 110 -7.51 -7.87 6.94
C MET A 110 -6.21 -7.49 7.66
N GLY A 111 -5.46 -6.53 7.11
CA GLY A 111 -4.19 -6.09 7.68
C GLY A 111 -4.35 -5.51 9.09
N ALA A 112 -3.56 -6.00 10.03
CA ALA A 112 -3.50 -5.56 11.44
C ALA A 112 -4.82 -5.73 12.23
N GLN A 113 -5.81 -6.47 11.73
CA GLN A 113 -7.09 -6.71 12.41
C GLN A 113 -7.25 -8.14 12.94
N THR A 114 -6.15 -8.85 13.13
CA THR A 114 -6.17 -10.15 13.79
C THR A 114 -6.31 -9.98 15.29
N ALA A 115 -6.94 -10.94 15.98
CA ALA A 115 -7.04 -10.93 17.44
C ALA A 115 -5.65 -10.88 18.09
N GLU A 116 -4.69 -11.61 17.54
CA GLU A 116 -3.31 -11.60 18.00
C GLU A 116 -2.64 -10.22 17.86
N ALA A 117 -2.82 -9.53 16.73
CA ALA A 117 -2.26 -8.19 16.54
C ALA A 117 -2.82 -7.19 17.56
N ASN A 118 -4.11 -7.25 17.84
CA ASN A 118 -4.77 -6.38 18.82
C ASN A 118 -4.28 -6.67 20.25
N ILE A 119 -4.14 -7.95 20.62
CA ILE A 119 -3.61 -8.36 21.92
C ILE A 119 -2.17 -7.88 22.07
N ASN A 120 -1.31 -8.13 21.09
CA ASN A 120 0.09 -7.72 21.11
C ASN A 120 0.24 -6.19 21.18
N ALA A 121 -0.59 -5.44 20.47
CA ALA A 121 -0.60 -3.98 20.55
C ALA A 121 -0.99 -3.48 21.96
N GLY A 122 -2.00 -4.09 22.58
CA GLY A 122 -2.41 -3.78 23.95
C GLY A 122 -1.32 -4.08 24.97
N ILE A 123 -0.69 -5.26 24.88
CA ILE A 123 0.44 -5.64 25.76
C ILE A 123 1.62 -4.69 25.57
N ALA A 124 2.01 -4.37 24.33
CA ALA A 124 3.10 -3.46 24.05
C ALA A 124 2.84 -2.06 24.62
N ALA A 125 1.63 -1.54 24.47
CA ALA A 125 1.24 -0.24 25.02
C ALA A 125 1.33 -0.24 26.56
N ALA A 126 0.81 -1.27 27.21
CA ALA A 126 0.90 -1.41 28.66
C ALA A 126 2.35 -1.48 29.16
N GLN A 127 3.20 -2.27 28.48
CA GLN A 127 4.62 -2.36 28.82
C GLN A 127 5.35 -1.04 28.65
N GLN A 128 5.03 -0.25 27.61
CA GLN A 128 5.62 1.07 27.40
C GLN A 128 5.24 2.06 28.50
N ILE A 129 3.96 2.06 28.92
CA ILE A 129 3.46 2.90 30.02
C ILE A 129 4.16 2.51 31.34
N VAL A 130 4.23 1.22 31.65
CA VAL A 130 4.90 0.74 32.87
C VAL A 130 6.38 1.09 32.87
N GLY A 131 7.08 0.91 31.73
CA GLY A 131 8.49 1.28 31.59
C GLY A 131 8.72 2.78 31.76
N PHE A 132 7.83 3.62 31.25
CA PHE A 132 7.91 5.06 31.48
C PHE A 132 7.69 5.43 32.97
N LEU A 133 6.67 4.88 33.62
CA LEU A 133 6.36 5.20 35.02
C LEU A 133 7.38 4.68 36.01
N LYS A 134 7.99 3.51 35.75
CA LYS A 134 8.98 2.89 36.65
C LYS A 134 10.40 3.38 36.41
N ASP A 135 10.80 3.45 35.15
CA ASP A 135 12.20 3.59 34.76
C ASP A 135 12.46 4.87 33.97
N GLY A 136 11.44 5.71 33.74
CA GLY A 136 11.55 6.90 32.88
C GLY A 136 11.88 6.58 31.41
N CYS A 137 11.58 5.39 30.92
CA CYS A 137 11.94 4.94 29.59
C CYS A 137 11.16 5.70 28.50
N GLU A 138 11.85 6.55 27.73
CA GLU A 138 11.28 7.34 26.63
C GLU A 138 11.56 6.74 25.24
N LYS A 139 11.98 5.49 25.14
CA LYS A 139 12.42 4.86 23.87
C LYS A 139 11.40 4.98 22.73
N PHE A 140 10.12 4.96 23.06
CA PHE A 140 9.03 5.01 22.07
C PHE A 140 8.28 6.35 22.03
N ARG A 141 8.85 7.38 22.66
CA ARG A 141 8.27 8.73 22.67
C ARG A 141 8.30 9.34 21.27
N VAL A 142 7.13 9.76 20.73
CA VAL A 142 6.99 10.34 19.39
C VAL A 142 6.99 11.87 19.39
N ASN A 143 6.58 12.48 20.49
CA ASN A 143 6.63 13.94 20.71
C ASN A 143 7.90 14.27 21.48
N LYS A 144 8.88 14.75 20.75
CA LYS A 144 10.15 15.26 21.33
C LYS A 144 10.08 16.77 21.42
#